data_dac57544201d0aea94deb7e5e2ecbe94
#
_entry.id   dac57544201d0aea94deb7e5e2ecbe94
#
_cell.length_a   1.000
_cell.length_b   1.000
_cell.length_c   1.000
_cell.angle_alpha   90.00
_cell.angle_beta   90.00
_cell.angle_gamma   90.00
#
_symmetry.space_group_name_H-M   'P 1'
#
loop_
_entity.id
_entity.type
_entity.pdbx_description
1 polymer ?
#
loop_
_entity_poly.entity_id
_entity_poly.type
_entity_poly.pdbx_seq_one_letter_code
_entity_poly.pdbx_strand_id
1 'polypeptide(L)'
;ERIKSGVLPLDLYQLGSLKFLAPDLDKFACLKLARYAARLGTGACIALNTANEIAVEAFLAEKICLTDIAVIVKACLDDKTIAQDYSQDFGDEVLGLERILTMDKKVRKIATAKIKLLKQGGVL
;
A
#
# COMPACT_ATOMS: atom_id res chain seq x y z
N GLU A 1 31.89 -4.77 -5.82
CA GLU A 1 32.63 -4.83 -4.55
C GLU A 1 31.64 -4.82 -3.38
N ARG A 2 31.75 -5.78 -2.42
CA ARG A 2 30.83 -5.83 -1.28
C ARG A 2 31.19 -4.75 -0.27
N ILE A 3 30.24 -3.87 0.03
CA ILE A 3 30.40 -2.82 1.03
C ILE A 3 30.36 -3.46 2.44
N LYS A 4 31.29 -3.09 3.30
CA LYS A 4 31.24 -3.46 4.72
C LYS A 4 30.12 -2.68 5.38
N SER A 5 28.99 -3.35 5.69
CA SER A 5 27.79 -2.69 6.21
C SER A 5 27.85 -2.34 7.71
N GLY A 6 28.85 -2.84 8.44
CA GLY A 6 28.89 -2.71 9.91
C GLY A 6 27.86 -3.57 10.66
N VAL A 7 27.00 -4.29 9.96
CA VAL A 7 26.00 -5.17 10.57
C VAL A 7 26.68 -6.46 11.04
N LEU A 8 26.43 -6.85 12.28
CA LEU A 8 26.93 -8.11 12.82
C LEU A 8 26.31 -9.29 12.07
N PRO A 9 27.09 -10.31 11.69
CA PRO A 9 26.56 -11.49 11.04
C PRO A 9 25.59 -12.23 11.97
N LEU A 10 24.53 -12.79 11.40
CA LEU A 10 23.57 -13.58 12.13
C LEU A 10 24.19 -14.93 12.51
N ASP A 11 24.34 -15.19 13.81
CA ASP A 11 24.83 -16.46 14.34
C ASP A 11 23.63 -17.39 14.61
N LEU A 12 23.41 -18.33 13.71
CA LEU A 12 22.31 -19.28 13.81
C LEU A 12 22.45 -20.26 14.99
N TYR A 13 23.66 -20.52 15.47
CA TYR A 13 23.90 -21.37 16.64
C TYR A 13 23.42 -20.69 17.93
N GLN A 14 23.63 -19.38 18.04
CA GLN A 14 23.16 -18.61 19.19
C GLN A 14 21.65 -18.38 19.15
N LEU A 15 21.07 -18.28 17.95
CA LEU A 15 19.63 -18.06 17.76
C LEU A 15 18.80 -19.31 18.15
N GLY A 16 19.35 -20.50 18.02
CA GLY A 16 18.74 -21.78 18.40
C GLY A 16 17.56 -22.18 17.53
N SER A 17 16.42 -21.47 17.58
CA SER A 17 15.23 -21.78 16.79
C SER A 17 14.51 -20.53 16.28
N LEU A 18 13.91 -20.63 15.08
CA LEU A 18 13.02 -19.63 14.50
C LEU A 18 11.58 -20.20 14.48
N LYS A 19 10.64 -19.43 15.02
CA LYS A 19 9.23 -19.80 15.01
C LYS A 19 8.53 -19.13 13.84
N PHE A 20 7.93 -19.95 12.96
CA PHE A 20 7.13 -19.48 11.83
C PHE A 20 5.65 -19.65 12.15
N LEU A 21 4.86 -18.60 11.99
CA LEU A 21 3.43 -18.59 12.22
C LEU A 21 2.72 -18.12 10.95
N ALA A 22 1.48 -18.60 10.75
CA ALA A 22 0.65 -18.03 9.70
C ALA A 22 0.37 -16.55 9.98
N PRO A 23 0.40 -15.67 8.96
CA PRO A 23 0.12 -14.26 9.16
C PRO A 23 -1.35 -14.03 9.54
N ASP A 24 -1.57 -13.26 10.58
CA ASP A 24 -2.88 -12.80 11.00
C ASP A 24 -3.33 -11.65 10.09
N LEU A 25 -4.19 -11.96 9.11
CA LEU A 25 -4.64 -10.99 8.10
C LEU A 25 -5.65 -9.97 8.64
N ASP A 26 -6.25 -10.22 9.78
CA ASP A 26 -7.15 -9.26 10.41
C ASP A 26 -6.37 -8.24 11.22
N LYS A 27 -5.33 -8.68 11.92
CA LYS A 27 -4.37 -7.80 12.60
C LYS A 27 -3.52 -7.00 11.61
N PHE A 28 -3.10 -7.61 10.51
CA PHE A 28 -2.26 -7.00 9.47
C PHE A 28 -3.08 -6.70 8.20
N ALA A 29 -4.06 -5.81 8.33
CA ALA A 29 -4.99 -5.48 7.26
C ALA A 29 -4.28 -5.02 5.96
N CYS A 30 -3.18 -4.25 6.05
CA CYS A 30 -2.40 -3.84 4.89
C CYS A 30 -1.81 -5.02 4.11
N LEU A 31 -1.43 -6.12 4.79
CA LEU A 31 -0.97 -7.34 4.11
C LEU A 31 -2.10 -8.01 3.32
N LYS A 32 -3.33 -8.02 3.88
CA LYS A 32 -4.52 -8.50 3.18
C LYS A 32 -4.81 -7.68 1.92
N LEU A 33 -4.72 -6.35 2.03
CA LEU A 33 -4.91 -5.43 0.91
C LEU A 33 -3.83 -5.59 -0.17
N ALA A 34 -2.56 -5.79 0.23
CA ALA A 34 -1.47 -6.03 -0.70
C ALA A 34 -1.68 -7.32 -1.51
N ARG A 35 -2.09 -8.42 -0.86
CA ARG A 35 -2.44 -9.67 -1.54
C ARG A 35 -3.65 -9.52 -2.47
N TYR A 36 -4.61 -8.69 -2.09
CA TYR A 36 -5.77 -8.39 -2.92
C TYR A 36 -5.36 -7.60 -4.17
N ALA A 37 -4.61 -6.51 -4.00
CA ALA A 37 -4.11 -5.69 -5.11
C ALA A 37 -3.25 -6.50 -6.09
N ALA A 38 -2.37 -7.38 -5.58
CA ALA A 38 -1.54 -8.24 -6.43
C ALA A 38 -2.36 -9.19 -7.32
N ARG A 39 -3.54 -9.61 -6.88
CA ARG A 39 -4.46 -10.43 -7.70
C ARG A 39 -5.20 -9.62 -8.75
N LEU A 40 -5.44 -8.34 -8.51
CA LEU A 40 -6.10 -7.43 -9.44
C LEU A 40 -5.16 -6.91 -10.54
N GLY A 41 -3.85 -7.00 -10.33
CA GLY A 41 -2.85 -6.64 -11.32
C GLY A 41 -2.12 -5.32 -11.04
N THR A 42 -1.34 -4.89 -12.02
CA THR A 42 -0.39 -3.78 -11.89
C THR A 42 -1.06 -2.46 -11.49
N GLY A 43 -2.21 -2.14 -12.08
CA GLY A 43 -2.93 -0.92 -11.76
C GLY A 43 -3.33 -0.85 -10.28
N ALA A 44 -3.85 -1.95 -9.72
CA ALA A 44 -4.19 -2.01 -8.30
C ALA A 44 -2.96 -1.92 -7.39
N CYS A 45 -1.81 -2.47 -7.82
CA CYS A 45 -0.55 -2.34 -7.08
C CYS A 45 -0.06 -0.89 -7.04
N ILE A 46 -0.17 -0.14 -8.15
CA ILE A 46 0.13 1.29 -8.21
C ILE A 46 -0.78 2.05 -7.24
N ALA A 47 -2.09 1.80 -7.31
CA ALA A 47 -3.05 2.47 -6.43
C ALA A 47 -2.79 2.19 -4.95
N LEU A 48 -2.50 0.94 -4.58
CA LEU A 48 -2.15 0.55 -3.23
C LEU A 48 -0.90 1.30 -2.75
N ASN A 49 0.17 1.28 -3.54
CA ASN A 49 1.44 1.91 -3.18
C ASN A 49 1.26 3.42 -2.97
N THR A 50 0.64 4.09 -3.94
CA THR A 50 0.41 5.54 -3.88
C THR A 50 -0.49 5.93 -2.70
N ALA A 51 -1.59 5.21 -2.47
CA ALA A 51 -2.48 5.46 -1.33
C ALA A 51 -1.75 5.24 0.01
N ASN A 52 -0.92 4.21 0.09
CA ASN A 52 -0.13 3.92 1.28
C ASN A 52 0.91 5.03 1.56
N GLU A 53 1.63 5.51 0.55
CA GLU A 53 2.58 6.63 0.71
C GLU A 53 1.90 7.86 1.31
N ILE A 54 0.76 8.27 0.74
CA ILE A 54 -0.01 9.45 1.21
C ILE A 54 -0.55 9.24 2.62
N ALA A 55 -1.03 8.04 2.95
CA ALA A 55 -1.53 7.72 4.27
C ALA A 55 -0.40 7.68 5.31
N VAL A 56 0.76 7.10 4.98
CA VAL A 56 1.95 7.08 5.86
C VAL A 56 2.46 8.50 6.09
N GLU A 57 2.54 9.34 5.06
CA GLU A 57 2.92 10.76 5.21
C GLU A 57 1.96 11.48 6.17
N ALA A 58 0.65 11.25 6.03
CA ALA A 58 -0.35 11.85 6.92
C ALA A 58 -0.22 11.32 8.37
N PHE A 59 0.09 10.06 8.57
CA PHE A 59 0.36 9.47 9.88
C PHE A 59 1.60 10.07 10.53
N LEU A 60 2.72 10.16 9.80
CA LEU A 60 3.96 10.77 10.29
C LEU A 60 3.80 12.26 10.61
N ALA A 61 2.88 12.93 9.94
CA ALA A 61 2.48 14.31 10.23
C ALA A 61 1.40 14.42 11.33
N GLU A 62 1.12 13.33 12.07
CA GLU A 62 0.14 13.25 13.17
C GLU A 62 -1.30 13.66 12.77
N LYS A 63 -1.63 13.51 11.47
CA LYS A 63 -2.95 13.89 10.94
C LYS A 63 -3.99 12.76 11.05
N ILE A 64 -3.53 11.52 11.16
CA ILE A 64 -4.36 10.29 11.23
C ILE A 64 -3.71 9.28 12.18
N CYS A 65 -4.47 8.27 12.63
CA CYS A 65 -3.95 7.16 13.42
C CYS A 65 -3.31 6.08 12.54
N LEU A 66 -2.49 5.22 13.14
CA LEU A 66 -1.85 4.10 12.43
C LEU A 66 -2.86 3.17 11.75
N THR A 67 -3.98 2.90 12.42
CA THR A 67 -5.07 2.05 11.90
C THR A 67 -5.76 2.66 10.69
N ASP A 68 -5.75 3.98 10.53
CA ASP A 68 -6.40 4.69 9.44
C ASP A 68 -5.68 4.47 8.11
N ILE A 69 -4.39 4.10 8.13
CA ILE A 69 -3.63 3.78 6.93
C ILE A 69 -4.35 2.69 6.12
N ALA A 70 -4.71 1.58 6.77
CA ALA A 70 -5.41 0.48 6.11
C ALA A 70 -6.81 0.90 5.62
N VAL A 71 -7.52 1.75 6.36
CA VAL A 71 -8.84 2.27 5.98
C VAL A 71 -8.74 3.12 4.71
N ILE A 72 -7.77 4.03 4.65
CA ILE A 72 -7.55 4.91 3.49
C ILE A 72 -7.14 4.10 2.27
N VAL A 73 -6.19 3.18 2.42
CA VAL A 73 -5.74 2.30 1.33
C VAL A 73 -6.90 1.48 0.78
N LYS A 74 -7.71 0.88 1.67
CA LYS A 74 -8.92 0.13 1.27
C LYS A 74 -9.89 1.02 0.51
N ALA A 75 -10.20 2.20 1.04
CA ALA A 75 -11.13 3.14 0.43
C ALA A 75 -10.64 3.65 -0.95
N CYS A 76 -9.33 3.74 -1.18
CA CYS A 76 -8.77 4.04 -2.49
C CYS A 76 -8.89 2.84 -3.45
N LEU A 77 -8.63 1.62 -2.98
CA LEU A 77 -8.77 0.42 -3.80
C LEU A 77 -10.23 0.16 -4.21
N ASP A 78 -11.19 0.49 -3.36
CA ASP A 78 -12.62 0.31 -3.62
C ASP A 78 -13.23 1.48 -4.41
N ASP A 79 -12.48 2.55 -4.67
CA ASP A 79 -12.97 3.71 -5.40
C ASP A 79 -13.26 3.35 -6.86
N LYS A 80 -14.51 3.51 -7.27
CA LYS A 80 -14.99 3.11 -8.61
C LYS A 80 -14.20 3.75 -9.75
N THR A 81 -13.74 4.99 -9.56
CA THR A 81 -13.00 5.71 -10.59
C THR A 81 -11.58 5.18 -10.75
N ILE A 82 -10.98 4.66 -9.66
CA ILE A 82 -9.68 3.99 -9.68
C ILE A 82 -9.85 2.55 -10.19
N ALA A 83 -10.87 1.84 -9.71
CA ALA A 83 -11.12 0.45 -10.06
C ALA A 83 -11.39 0.22 -11.56
N GLN A 84 -11.96 1.20 -12.24
CA GLN A 84 -12.12 1.17 -13.71
C GLN A 84 -10.77 1.04 -14.43
N ASP A 85 -9.72 1.60 -13.87
CA ASP A 85 -8.38 1.54 -14.45
C ASP A 85 -7.69 0.19 -14.18
N TYR A 86 -8.13 -0.61 -13.17
CA TYR A 86 -7.60 -1.96 -12.92
C TYR A 86 -8.13 -2.98 -13.91
N SER A 87 -9.42 -2.86 -14.28
CA SER A 87 -10.14 -3.81 -15.12
C SER A 87 -9.81 -3.67 -16.60
N GLN A 88 -9.09 -2.63 -16.99
CA GLN A 88 -8.45 -2.58 -18.28
C GLN A 88 -7.38 -3.66 -18.29
N ASP A 89 -7.54 -4.66 -19.12
CA ASP A 89 -6.56 -5.71 -19.33
C ASP A 89 -5.26 -5.07 -19.82
N PHE A 90 -4.29 -4.98 -18.93
CA PHE A 90 -2.99 -4.42 -19.26
C PHE A 90 -2.13 -5.43 -20.04
N GLY A 91 -2.66 -6.64 -20.31
CA GLY A 91 -1.97 -7.69 -21.04
C GLY A 91 -0.52 -7.88 -20.59
N ASP A 92 0.29 -8.47 -21.45
CA ASP A 92 1.76 -8.54 -21.29
C ASP A 92 2.48 -7.22 -21.67
N GLU A 93 1.72 -6.17 -22.01
CA GLU A 93 2.30 -4.86 -22.32
C GLU A 93 2.71 -4.13 -21.05
N VAL A 94 3.98 -3.75 -21.00
CA VAL A 94 4.51 -2.87 -19.95
C VAL A 94 3.69 -1.57 -19.97
N LEU A 95 3.02 -1.28 -18.87
CA LEU A 95 2.32 -0.01 -18.65
C LEU A 95 3.29 1.14 -18.99
N GLY A 96 2.96 1.91 -20.01
CA GLY A 96 3.77 3.07 -20.35
C GLY A 96 3.90 4.01 -19.15
N LEU A 97 5.06 4.59 -18.95
CA LEU A 97 5.34 5.51 -17.83
C LEU A 97 4.26 6.58 -17.65
N GLU A 98 3.71 7.10 -18.75
CA GLU A 98 2.64 8.11 -18.71
C GLU A 98 1.36 7.62 -18.02
N ARG A 99 0.98 6.35 -18.24
CA ARG A 99 -0.18 5.74 -17.58
C ARG A 99 0.05 5.58 -16.08
N ILE A 100 1.25 5.14 -15.70
CA ILE A 100 1.65 5.02 -14.29
C ILE A 100 1.56 6.38 -13.61
N LEU A 101 2.16 7.42 -14.19
CA LEU A 101 2.15 8.77 -13.64
C LEU A 101 0.74 9.38 -13.58
N THR A 102 -0.10 9.09 -14.55
CA THR A 102 -1.50 9.56 -14.56
C THR A 102 -2.30 8.91 -13.44
N MET A 103 -2.13 7.60 -13.27
CA MET A 103 -2.79 6.86 -12.19
C MET A 103 -2.30 7.31 -10.81
N ASP A 104 -0.99 7.48 -10.63
CA ASP A 104 -0.40 8.00 -9.39
C ASP A 104 -1.01 9.36 -9.02
N LYS A 105 -1.03 10.32 -9.94
CA LYS A 105 -1.65 11.64 -9.71
C LYS A 105 -3.12 11.54 -9.31
N LYS A 106 -3.88 10.66 -9.95
CA LYS A 106 -5.30 10.43 -9.66
C LYS A 106 -5.48 9.88 -8.24
N VAL A 107 -4.72 8.85 -7.88
CA VAL A 107 -4.79 8.21 -6.56
C VAL A 107 -4.35 9.18 -5.46
N ARG A 108 -3.28 9.95 -5.64
CA ARG A 108 -2.84 10.99 -4.69
C ARG A 108 -3.94 11.98 -4.36
N LYS A 109 -4.64 12.47 -5.39
CA LYS A 109 -5.77 13.39 -5.22
C LYS A 109 -6.90 12.77 -4.41
N ILE A 110 -7.27 11.53 -4.72
CA ILE A 110 -8.35 10.80 -4.04
C ILE A 110 -7.96 10.47 -2.59
N ALA A 111 -6.77 9.95 -2.34
CA ALA A 111 -6.28 9.63 -1.01
C ALA A 111 -6.25 10.89 -0.11
N THR A 112 -5.77 12.01 -0.63
CA THR A 112 -5.76 13.29 0.09
C THR A 112 -7.18 13.77 0.44
N ALA A 113 -8.14 13.60 -0.47
CA ALA A 113 -9.54 13.94 -0.21
C ALA A 113 -10.15 13.04 0.87
N LYS A 114 -9.87 11.73 0.84
CA LYS A 114 -10.32 10.76 1.85
C LYS A 114 -9.76 11.06 3.24
N ILE A 115 -8.49 11.46 3.35
CA ILE A 115 -7.88 11.89 4.61
C ILE A 115 -8.60 13.13 5.18
N LYS A 116 -8.91 14.11 4.33
CA LYS A 116 -9.66 15.30 4.77
C LYS A 116 -11.06 14.95 5.29
N LEU A 117 -11.76 14.04 4.60
CA LEU A 117 -13.08 13.58 4.99
C LEU A 117 -13.03 12.86 6.34
N LEU A 118 -12.08 11.97 6.53
CA LEU A 118 -11.88 11.22 7.79
C LEU A 118 -11.65 12.16 8.98
N LYS A 119 -10.84 13.22 8.79
CA LYS A 119 -10.59 14.24 9.83
C LYS A 119 -11.85 15.04 10.22
N GLN A 120 -12.81 15.16 9.32
CA GLN A 120 -14.09 15.85 9.56
C GLN A 120 -15.16 14.91 10.18
N GLY A 121 -14.78 13.68 10.56
CA GLY A 121 -15.70 12.67 11.10
C GLY A 121 -16.56 12.02 10.02
N GLY A 122 -16.20 12.17 8.75
CA GLY A 122 -16.88 11.49 7.64
C GLY A 122 -16.54 10.00 7.59
N VAL A 123 -17.47 9.22 7.01
CA VAL A 123 -17.27 7.79 6.71
C VAL A 123 -16.66 7.65 5.32
N LEU A 124 -15.66 6.77 5.16
CA LEU A 124 -14.97 6.47 3.90
C LEU A 124 -15.63 5.30 3.15
#